data_d3305d923c08266c40d795a64168ffbb
#
_entry.id   d3305d923c08266c40d795a64168ffbb
#
_cell.length_a   1.000
_cell.length_b   1.000
_cell.length_c   1.000
_cell.angle_alpha   90.00
_cell.angle_beta   90.00
_cell.angle_gamma   90.00
#
_symmetry.space_group_name_H-M   'P 1'
#
loop_
_entity.id
_entity.type
_entity.pdbx_description
1 polymer ?
#
loop_
_entity_poly.entity_id
_entity_poly.type
_entity_poly.pdbx_seq_one_letter_code
_entity_poly.pdbx_strand_id
1 'polypeptide(L)'
;MENIFTTRKQWSAELGVGKTTVTSSMLDRVAQSLDRKVVEVPVGFKWLVTGLLQAEIGFGGEESAGASFLRFDSGPWSTDKDGLIMDLLAAEIMAVRGKDPAELFTELEARFGRSEYARIDAPATPAQKALLKKLAPENLQATELAGEAIQAALTRAPGNNAPIGGLKVVTANGWFAARP
;
A
#
# COMPACT_ATOMS: atom_id res chain seq x y z
N MET A 1 5.25 7.21 6.55
CA MET A 1 4.17 7.93 5.87
C MET A 1 3.52 8.96 6.82
N GLU A 2 2.95 8.58 7.99
CA GLU A 2 2.30 9.51 8.92
C GLU A 2 3.14 10.78 9.19
N ASN A 3 4.42 10.61 9.53
CA ASN A 3 5.31 11.74 9.87
C ASN A 3 5.37 12.81 8.75
N ILE A 4 5.51 12.41 7.50
CA ILE A 4 5.65 13.39 6.41
C ILE A 4 4.36 14.17 6.20
N PHE A 5 3.18 13.56 6.30
CA PHE A 5 1.90 14.25 6.17
C PHE A 5 1.59 15.18 7.36
N THR A 6 2.15 14.92 8.52
CA THR A 6 1.96 15.77 9.72
C THR A 6 2.99 16.89 9.83
N THR A 7 4.17 16.74 9.24
CA THR A 7 5.28 17.71 9.35
C THR A 7 5.43 18.61 8.15
N ARG A 8 4.99 18.20 6.96
CA ARG A 8 5.08 18.99 5.71
C ARG A 8 3.88 19.94 5.60
N LYS A 9 3.90 21.02 6.37
CA LYS A 9 2.76 21.98 6.51
C LYS A 9 2.31 22.61 5.20
N GLN A 10 3.20 22.72 4.21
CA GLN A 10 2.92 23.29 2.89
C GLN A 10 2.25 22.30 1.92
N TRP A 11 2.18 21.02 2.28
CA TRP A 11 1.54 20.03 1.43
C TRP A 11 0.01 20.22 1.43
N SER A 12 -0.56 20.17 0.22
CA SER A 12 -2.01 20.25 0.07
C SER A 12 -2.75 19.16 0.86
N ALA A 13 -3.93 19.53 1.37
CA ALA A 13 -4.85 18.57 1.99
C ALA A 13 -5.36 17.52 1.00
N GLU A 14 -5.32 17.79 -0.30
CA GLU A 14 -5.78 16.90 -1.36
C GLU A 14 -4.78 15.77 -1.70
N LEU A 15 -3.52 15.89 -1.25
CA LEU A 15 -2.51 14.88 -1.51
C LEU A 15 -2.89 13.54 -0.91
N GLY A 16 -3.02 12.54 -1.78
CA GLY A 16 -3.32 11.16 -1.40
C GLY A 16 -2.09 10.36 -0.99
N VAL A 17 -2.35 9.12 -0.64
CA VAL A 17 -1.36 8.08 -0.31
C VAL A 17 -1.47 6.95 -1.32
N GLY A 18 -0.39 6.66 -2.04
CA GLY A 18 -0.31 5.56 -2.99
C GLY A 18 0.19 4.27 -2.34
N LYS A 19 -0.43 3.15 -2.67
CA LYS A 19 -0.01 1.82 -2.24
C LYS A 19 -0.29 0.76 -3.30
N THR A 20 0.36 -0.41 -3.19
CA THR A 20 0.01 -1.54 -4.05
C THR A 20 -1.12 -2.38 -3.44
N THR A 21 -1.77 -3.20 -4.27
CA THR A 21 -2.88 -4.09 -3.86
C THR A 21 -2.51 -5.10 -2.77
N VAL A 22 -1.23 -5.35 -2.54
CA VAL A 22 -0.71 -6.28 -1.54
C VAL A 22 0.06 -5.59 -0.40
N THR A 23 0.00 -4.27 -0.34
CA THR A 23 0.53 -3.49 0.78
C THR A 23 -0.43 -3.53 1.97
N SER A 24 0.11 -3.52 3.18
CA SER A 24 -0.63 -3.62 4.44
C SER A 24 -1.79 -2.62 4.54
N SER A 25 -2.92 -3.07 5.11
CA SER A 25 -4.05 -2.21 5.47
C SER A 25 -3.75 -1.22 6.60
N MET A 26 -2.62 -1.35 7.29
CA MET A 26 -2.17 -0.35 8.24
C MET A 26 -2.00 1.02 7.57
N LEU A 27 -1.53 1.03 6.31
CA LEU A 27 -1.37 2.26 5.55
C LEU A 27 -2.73 2.94 5.28
N ASP A 28 -3.79 2.16 5.01
CA ASP A 28 -5.16 2.68 4.82
C ASP A 28 -5.69 3.33 6.11
N ARG A 29 -5.51 2.65 7.26
CA ARG A 29 -5.97 3.15 8.57
C ARG A 29 -5.27 4.45 8.95
N VAL A 30 -3.95 4.53 8.72
CA VAL A 30 -3.18 5.76 8.94
C VAL A 30 -3.61 6.86 7.98
N ALA A 31 -3.80 6.57 6.69
CA ALA A 31 -4.26 7.55 5.71
C ALA A 31 -5.64 8.09 6.08
N GLN A 32 -6.57 7.22 6.45
CA GLN A 32 -7.90 7.60 6.92
C GLN A 32 -7.85 8.51 8.15
N SER A 33 -6.98 8.20 9.12
CA SER A 33 -6.83 9.04 10.33
C SER A 33 -6.29 10.45 10.04
N LEU A 34 -5.67 10.63 8.87
CA LEU A 34 -5.14 11.90 8.37
C LEU A 34 -6.06 12.56 7.35
N ASP A 35 -7.26 12.00 7.14
CA ASP A 35 -8.21 12.44 6.11
C ASP A 35 -7.57 12.48 4.70
N ARG A 36 -6.81 11.41 4.37
CA ARG A 36 -6.11 11.28 3.10
C ARG A 36 -6.70 10.18 2.24
N LYS A 37 -6.93 10.47 0.96
CA LYS A 37 -7.35 9.48 -0.03
C LYS A 37 -6.26 8.43 -0.23
N VAL A 38 -6.66 7.16 -0.29
CA VAL A 38 -5.78 6.04 -0.68
C VAL A 38 -5.96 5.75 -2.17
N VAL A 39 -4.85 5.66 -2.88
CA VAL A 39 -4.79 5.26 -4.29
C VAL A 39 -4.13 3.88 -4.36
N GLU A 40 -4.95 2.84 -4.40
CA GLU A 40 -4.49 1.45 -4.48
C GLU A 40 -4.30 1.05 -5.94
N VAL A 41 -3.07 0.66 -6.32
CA VAL A 41 -2.64 0.32 -7.68
C VAL A 41 -2.08 -1.12 -7.75
N PRO A 42 -1.92 -1.73 -8.93
CA PRO A 42 -1.24 -3.02 -9.05
C PRO A 42 0.19 -2.97 -8.50
N VAL A 43 0.77 -4.14 -8.22
CA VAL A 43 2.18 -4.25 -7.82
C VAL A 43 3.10 -3.72 -8.91
N GLY A 44 4.08 -2.93 -8.48
CA GLY A 44 5.10 -2.29 -9.31
C GLY A 44 5.07 -0.78 -9.20
N PHE A 45 6.18 -0.21 -8.79
CA PHE A 45 6.30 1.22 -8.49
C PHE A 45 5.92 2.14 -9.66
N LYS A 46 6.08 1.66 -10.90
CA LYS A 46 5.66 2.37 -12.12
C LYS A 46 4.22 2.89 -12.08
N TRP A 47 3.34 2.24 -11.34
CA TRP A 47 1.94 2.64 -11.22
C TRP A 47 1.72 3.84 -10.28
N LEU A 48 2.71 4.13 -9.43
CA LEU A 48 2.70 5.25 -8.50
C LEU A 48 3.35 6.51 -9.10
N VAL A 49 4.16 6.33 -10.16
CA VAL A 49 4.95 7.40 -10.79
C VAL A 49 4.09 8.57 -11.24
N THR A 50 3.01 8.31 -11.95
CA THR A 50 2.12 9.37 -12.46
C THR A 50 1.53 10.19 -11.32
N GLY A 51 1.03 9.54 -10.27
CA GLY A 51 0.47 10.23 -9.11
C GLY A 51 1.50 11.11 -8.36
N LEU A 52 2.76 10.66 -8.28
CA LEU A 52 3.85 11.47 -7.71
C LEU A 52 4.22 12.65 -8.63
N LEU A 53 4.34 12.42 -9.94
CA LEU A 53 4.67 13.48 -10.90
C LEU A 53 3.62 14.58 -10.97
N GLN A 54 2.35 14.22 -10.84
CA GLN A 54 1.21 15.15 -10.91
C GLN A 54 0.83 15.73 -9.54
N ALA A 55 1.57 15.35 -8.48
CA ALA A 55 1.25 15.71 -7.10
C ALA A 55 -0.20 15.36 -6.70
N GLU A 56 -0.69 14.21 -7.16
CA GLU A 56 -1.95 13.62 -6.72
C GLU A 56 -1.76 12.80 -5.44
N ILE A 57 -0.57 12.19 -5.28
CA ILE A 57 -0.15 11.50 -4.06
C ILE A 57 1.14 12.12 -3.51
N GLY A 58 1.18 12.31 -2.19
CA GLY A 58 2.38 12.82 -1.51
C GLY A 58 3.38 11.72 -1.16
N PHE A 59 2.91 10.48 -1.05
CA PHE A 59 3.70 9.30 -0.74
C PHE A 59 3.21 8.12 -1.56
N GLY A 60 4.14 7.33 -2.08
CA GLY A 60 3.86 6.04 -2.72
C GLY A 60 4.74 4.96 -2.12
N GLY A 61 4.15 3.83 -1.72
CA GLY A 61 4.89 2.72 -1.09
C GLY A 61 4.41 1.34 -1.52
N GLU A 62 5.34 0.40 -1.52
CA GLU A 62 5.11 -1.02 -1.82
C GLU A 62 5.36 -1.90 -0.58
N GLU A 63 4.83 -3.11 -0.60
CA GLU A 63 5.05 -4.13 0.44
C GLU A 63 6.53 -4.55 0.57
N SER A 64 7.31 -4.31 -0.47
CA SER A 64 8.77 -4.57 -0.51
C SER A 64 9.60 -3.53 0.22
N ALA A 65 8.96 -2.60 0.97
CA ALA A 65 9.54 -1.42 1.59
C ALA A 65 10.10 -0.38 0.60
N GLY A 66 9.88 -0.56 -0.71
CA GLY A 66 10.20 0.45 -1.71
C GLY A 66 9.22 1.61 -1.63
N ALA A 67 9.71 2.83 -1.47
CA ALA A 67 8.86 4.01 -1.40
C ALA A 67 9.53 5.25 -1.99
N SER A 68 8.71 6.25 -2.30
CA SER A 68 9.13 7.61 -2.62
C SER A 68 8.05 8.60 -2.17
N PHE A 69 8.42 9.85 -2.03
CA PHE A 69 7.51 10.92 -1.60
C PHE A 69 7.92 12.27 -2.20
N LEU A 70 7.01 13.22 -2.17
CA LEU A 70 7.26 14.56 -2.69
C LEU A 70 8.25 15.33 -1.82
N ARG A 71 8.95 16.29 -2.44
CA ARG A 71 9.80 17.27 -1.76
C ARG A 71 8.95 18.20 -0.90
N PHE A 72 9.61 19.04 -0.10
CA PHE A 72 8.95 20.05 0.74
C PHE A 72 8.06 21.00 -0.07
N ASP A 73 8.47 21.36 -1.28
CA ASP A 73 7.73 22.25 -2.19
C ASP A 73 6.62 21.54 -2.99
N SER A 74 6.29 20.31 -2.63
CA SER A 74 5.34 19.42 -3.32
C SER A 74 5.77 19.01 -4.74
N GLY A 75 6.98 19.29 -5.15
CA GLY A 75 7.55 18.77 -6.40
C GLY A 75 7.94 17.29 -6.25
N PRO A 76 7.99 16.55 -7.36
CA PRO A 76 8.44 15.16 -7.33
C PRO A 76 9.94 15.09 -6.95
N TRP A 77 10.27 14.13 -6.07
CA TRP A 77 11.68 13.83 -5.77
C TRP A 77 12.27 12.88 -6.81
N SER A 78 11.65 11.73 -6.97
CA SER A 78 12.09 10.67 -7.86
C SER A 78 10.89 10.03 -8.55
N THR A 79 11.13 9.47 -9.73
CA THR A 79 10.14 8.70 -10.50
C THR A 79 10.20 7.20 -10.21
N ASP A 80 11.02 6.78 -9.25
CA ASP A 80 11.07 5.41 -8.74
C ASP A 80 11.28 5.44 -7.21
N LYS A 81 11.19 4.28 -6.59
CA LYS A 81 11.51 4.09 -5.18
C LYS A 81 12.95 4.47 -4.90
N ASP A 82 13.17 5.12 -3.78
CA ASP A 82 14.48 5.64 -3.39
C ASP A 82 14.77 5.28 -1.93
N GLY A 83 15.67 4.31 -1.72
CA GLY A 83 16.08 3.86 -0.39
C GLY A 83 16.81 4.93 0.41
N LEU A 84 17.62 5.76 -0.25
CA LEU A 84 18.42 6.78 0.42
C LEU A 84 17.53 7.83 1.11
N ILE A 85 16.46 8.29 0.44
CA ILE A 85 15.55 9.24 1.07
C ILE A 85 14.73 8.60 2.18
N MET A 86 14.46 7.29 2.10
CA MET A 86 13.78 6.56 3.17
C MET A 86 14.66 6.43 4.41
N ASP A 87 15.95 6.18 4.25
CA ASP A 87 16.93 6.14 5.35
C ASP A 87 17.07 7.52 6.00
N LEU A 88 17.17 8.58 5.19
CA LEU A 88 17.20 9.96 5.69
C LEU A 88 15.90 10.32 6.43
N LEU A 89 14.74 9.89 5.92
CA LEU A 89 13.47 10.10 6.59
C LEU A 89 13.41 9.34 7.93
N ALA A 90 13.92 8.12 7.98
CA ALA A 90 13.99 7.37 9.24
C ALA A 90 14.87 8.08 10.26
N ALA A 91 16.03 8.58 9.86
CA ALA A 91 16.93 9.39 10.71
C ALA A 91 16.26 10.69 11.18
N GLU A 92 15.57 11.42 10.29
CA GLU A 92 14.78 12.61 10.66
C GLU A 92 13.73 12.27 11.74
N ILE A 93 12.97 11.21 11.52
CA ILE A 93 11.93 10.78 12.46
C ILE A 93 12.52 10.43 13.83
N MET A 94 13.61 9.66 13.86
CA MET A 94 14.32 9.32 15.09
C MET A 94 14.82 10.56 15.83
N ALA A 95 15.44 11.50 15.10
CA ALA A 95 15.94 12.75 15.69
C ALA A 95 14.82 13.63 16.27
N VAL A 96 13.67 13.70 15.59
CA VAL A 96 12.54 14.56 16.00
C VAL A 96 11.68 13.90 17.09
N ARG A 97 11.44 12.58 16.97
CA ARG A 97 10.53 11.85 17.85
C ARG A 97 11.23 11.20 19.04
N GLY A 98 12.55 11.05 19.00
CA GLY A 98 13.33 10.34 20.02
C GLY A 98 12.98 8.85 20.12
N LYS A 99 12.43 8.26 19.07
CA LYS A 99 11.96 6.88 19.00
C LYS A 99 12.43 6.20 17.74
N ASP A 100 12.76 4.93 17.83
CA ASP A 100 13.11 4.13 16.68
C ASP A 100 11.87 3.70 15.85
N PRO A 101 12.06 3.20 14.62
CA PRO A 101 10.94 2.76 13.77
C PRO A 101 10.08 1.64 14.37
N ALA A 102 10.65 0.74 15.18
CA ALA A 102 9.90 -0.35 15.81
C ALA A 102 8.99 0.19 16.93
N GLU A 103 9.48 1.13 17.74
CA GLU A 103 8.68 1.81 18.76
C GLU A 103 7.51 2.57 18.11
N LEU A 104 7.78 3.28 17.02
CA LEU A 104 6.75 4.02 16.27
C LEU A 104 5.72 3.08 15.64
N PHE A 105 6.15 1.91 15.13
CA PHE A 105 5.23 0.93 14.60
C PHE A 105 4.34 0.34 15.70
N THR A 106 4.88 0.08 16.88
CA THR A 106 4.11 -0.35 18.07
C THR A 106 3.04 0.68 18.46
N GLU A 107 3.35 1.97 18.37
CA GLU A 107 2.34 3.03 18.58
C GLU A 107 1.22 2.99 17.54
N LEU A 108 1.54 2.71 16.27
CA LEU A 108 0.53 2.54 15.22
C LEU A 108 -0.35 1.31 15.49
N GLU A 109 0.24 0.19 15.91
CA GLU A 109 -0.52 -1.00 16.29
C GLU A 109 -1.44 -0.75 17.50
N ALA A 110 -0.99 -0.01 18.49
CA ALA A 110 -1.82 0.38 19.64
C ALA A 110 -3.01 1.27 19.24
N ARG A 111 -2.85 2.12 18.25
CA ARG A 111 -3.91 3.03 17.74
C ARG A 111 -4.87 2.37 16.77
N PHE A 112 -4.38 1.53 15.89
CA PHE A 112 -5.11 1.02 14.72
C PHE A 112 -5.36 -0.49 14.74
N GLY A 113 -4.88 -1.18 15.76
CA GLY A 113 -4.92 -2.63 15.87
C GLY A 113 -3.72 -3.29 15.17
N ARG A 114 -3.34 -4.43 15.71
CA ARG A 114 -2.25 -5.26 15.17
C ARG A 114 -2.60 -5.80 13.79
N SER A 115 -1.61 -5.89 12.93
CA SER A 115 -1.72 -6.51 11.62
C SER A 115 -0.86 -7.77 11.57
N GLU A 116 -1.45 -8.87 11.11
CA GLU A 116 -0.71 -10.10 10.84
C GLU A 116 -0.46 -10.22 9.33
N TYR A 117 0.72 -10.72 8.97
CA TYR A 117 1.11 -10.91 7.59
C TYR A 117 1.73 -12.29 7.38
N ALA A 118 1.33 -12.93 6.30
CA ALA A 118 1.98 -14.13 5.82
C ALA A 118 2.07 -14.11 4.30
N ARG A 119 3.18 -14.63 3.76
CA ARG A 119 3.37 -14.86 2.33
C ARG A 119 3.75 -16.31 2.11
N ILE A 120 3.14 -16.94 1.12
CA ILE A 120 3.44 -18.31 0.71
C ILE A 120 3.86 -18.26 -0.76
N ASP A 121 5.09 -18.64 -1.03
CA ASP A 121 5.62 -18.82 -2.38
C ASP A 121 5.68 -20.32 -2.68
N ALA A 122 5.05 -20.73 -3.78
CA ALA A 122 5.07 -22.11 -4.23
C ALA A 122 5.47 -22.21 -5.70
N PRO A 123 6.24 -23.25 -6.09
CA PRO A 123 6.51 -23.50 -7.50
C PRO A 123 5.22 -23.69 -8.29
N ALA A 124 5.13 -23.07 -9.45
CA ALA A 124 3.97 -23.17 -10.32
C ALA A 124 4.41 -23.32 -11.78
N THR A 125 3.76 -24.26 -12.49
CA THR A 125 3.97 -24.45 -13.93
C THR A 125 3.45 -23.25 -14.74
N PRO A 126 3.91 -23.07 -16.00
CA PRO A 126 3.36 -22.03 -16.88
C PRO A 126 1.83 -22.10 -17.05
N ALA A 127 1.26 -23.31 -17.10
CA ALA A 127 -0.18 -23.51 -17.19
C ALA A 127 -0.92 -23.00 -15.92
N GLN A 128 -0.42 -23.32 -14.73
CA GLN A 128 -0.98 -22.83 -13.47
C GLN A 128 -0.89 -21.30 -13.36
N LYS A 129 0.26 -20.72 -13.75
CA LYS A 129 0.40 -19.26 -13.78
C LYS A 129 -0.57 -18.59 -14.76
N ALA A 130 -0.81 -19.22 -15.91
CA ALA A 130 -1.80 -18.73 -16.87
C ALA A 130 -3.23 -18.79 -16.33
N LEU A 131 -3.58 -19.82 -15.56
CA LEU A 131 -4.86 -19.91 -14.87
C LEU A 131 -5.02 -18.83 -13.81
N LEU A 132 -4.00 -18.61 -12.98
CA LEU A 132 -4.02 -17.55 -11.96
C LEU A 132 -4.24 -16.16 -12.57
N LYS A 133 -3.60 -15.88 -13.72
CA LYS A 133 -3.79 -14.62 -14.45
C LYS A 133 -5.20 -14.42 -14.99
N LYS A 134 -5.93 -15.52 -15.22
CA LYS A 134 -7.30 -15.50 -15.76
C LYS A 134 -8.37 -15.63 -14.67
N LEU A 135 -7.98 -15.67 -13.40
CA LEU A 135 -8.96 -15.70 -12.31
C LEU A 135 -9.90 -14.50 -12.43
N ALA A 136 -11.17 -14.78 -12.23
CA ALA A 136 -12.23 -13.79 -12.22
C ALA A 136 -13.06 -13.94 -10.94
N PRO A 137 -13.72 -12.88 -10.46
CA PRO A 137 -14.56 -12.96 -9.26
C PRO A 137 -15.59 -14.10 -9.32
N GLU A 138 -16.10 -14.37 -10.49
CA GLU A 138 -17.09 -15.42 -10.76
C GLU A 138 -16.55 -16.85 -10.55
N ASN A 139 -15.23 -17.01 -10.53
CA ASN A 139 -14.59 -18.30 -10.22
C ASN A 139 -14.56 -18.58 -8.71
N LEU A 140 -14.82 -17.57 -7.87
CA LEU A 140 -14.84 -17.70 -6.43
C LEU A 140 -16.20 -18.22 -5.97
N GLN A 141 -16.22 -19.47 -5.49
CA GLN A 141 -17.45 -20.09 -4.95
C GLN A 141 -17.62 -19.84 -3.44
N ALA A 142 -16.51 -19.50 -2.75
CA ALA A 142 -16.54 -19.22 -1.33
C ALA A 142 -17.26 -17.89 -1.05
N THR A 143 -18.08 -17.86 -0.03
CA THR A 143 -18.76 -16.65 0.46
C THR A 143 -18.09 -16.06 1.70
N GLU A 144 -17.17 -16.83 2.29
CA GLU A 144 -16.44 -16.46 3.52
C GLU A 144 -14.95 -16.73 3.36
N LEU A 145 -14.15 -15.94 4.06
CA LEU A 145 -12.70 -16.11 4.22
C LEU A 145 -12.36 -15.98 5.70
N ALA A 146 -11.76 -17.01 6.28
CA ALA A 146 -11.39 -17.07 7.70
C ALA A 146 -12.57 -16.77 8.67
N GLY A 147 -13.79 -17.20 8.32
CA GLY A 147 -15.00 -16.98 9.13
C GLY A 147 -15.63 -15.59 8.95
N GLU A 148 -15.15 -14.80 8.03
CA GLU A 148 -15.71 -13.48 7.70
C GLU A 148 -16.31 -13.47 6.30
N ALA A 149 -17.45 -12.80 6.15
CA ALA A 149 -18.09 -12.63 4.85
C ALA A 149 -17.17 -11.89 3.87
N ILE A 150 -17.07 -12.41 2.65
CA ILE A 150 -16.33 -11.76 1.58
C ILE A 150 -17.07 -10.50 1.13
N GLN A 151 -16.42 -9.36 1.20
CA GLN A 151 -16.97 -8.05 0.81
C GLN A 151 -16.63 -7.71 -0.65
N ALA A 152 -15.48 -8.16 -1.14
CA ALA A 152 -15.05 -7.91 -2.51
C ALA A 152 -14.12 -9.00 -3.02
N ALA A 153 -14.20 -9.26 -4.33
CA ALA A 153 -13.26 -10.06 -5.08
C ALA A 153 -12.76 -9.22 -6.27
N LEU A 154 -11.49 -8.87 -6.27
CA LEU A 154 -10.92 -7.87 -7.18
C LEU A 154 -9.90 -8.50 -8.11
N THR A 155 -10.02 -8.21 -9.40
CA THR A 155 -9.02 -8.51 -10.42
C THR A 155 -8.41 -7.23 -11.01
N ARG A 156 -8.92 -6.08 -10.57
CA ARG A 156 -8.44 -4.74 -10.94
C ARG A 156 -8.22 -3.90 -9.69
N ALA A 157 -7.20 -3.06 -9.74
CA ALA A 157 -6.88 -2.16 -8.65
C ALA A 157 -7.88 -1.01 -8.57
N PRO A 158 -8.43 -0.69 -7.37
CA PRO A 158 -9.45 0.35 -7.23
C PRO A 158 -8.97 1.75 -7.62
N GLY A 159 -7.69 2.05 -7.46
CA GLY A 159 -7.15 3.39 -7.67
C GLY A 159 -7.01 3.79 -9.14
N ASN A 160 -6.76 2.84 -10.05
CA ASN A 160 -6.53 3.14 -11.47
C ASN A 160 -7.20 2.17 -12.45
N ASN A 161 -8.02 1.26 -11.94
CA ASN A 161 -8.71 0.22 -12.72
C ASN A 161 -7.78 -0.66 -13.58
N ALA A 162 -6.49 -0.73 -13.25
CA ALA A 162 -5.55 -1.58 -13.98
C ALA A 162 -5.60 -3.03 -13.44
N PRO A 163 -5.35 -4.06 -14.31
CA PRO A 163 -5.40 -5.44 -13.89
C PRO A 163 -4.29 -5.74 -12.86
N ILE A 164 -4.63 -6.44 -11.77
CA ILE A 164 -3.66 -6.85 -10.74
C ILE A 164 -2.90 -8.13 -11.09
N GLY A 165 -3.30 -8.82 -12.14
CA GLY A 165 -2.67 -10.05 -12.60
C GLY A 165 -2.95 -11.27 -11.73
N GLY A 166 -4.08 -11.29 -11.05
CA GLY A 166 -4.56 -12.34 -10.14
C GLY A 166 -5.87 -11.95 -9.50
N LEU A 167 -6.17 -12.51 -8.34
CA LEU A 167 -7.38 -12.26 -7.57
C LEU A 167 -7.01 -11.78 -6.16
N LYS A 168 -7.63 -10.69 -5.70
CA LYS A 168 -7.61 -10.26 -4.29
C LYS A 168 -9.01 -10.40 -3.71
N VAL A 169 -9.12 -11.09 -2.60
CA VAL A 169 -10.36 -11.27 -1.85
C VAL A 169 -10.27 -10.46 -0.56
N VAL A 170 -11.30 -9.69 -0.26
CA VAL A 170 -11.31 -8.74 0.85
C VAL A 170 -12.48 -9.07 1.79
N THR A 171 -12.20 -9.05 3.09
CA THR A 171 -13.19 -9.15 4.18
C THR A 171 -13.16 -7.87 5.03
N ALA A 172 -13.93 -7.83 6.10
CA ALA A 172 -13.97 -6.68 7.00
C ALA A 172 -12.61 -6.39 7.66
N ASN A 173 -11.88 -7.44 8.05
CA ASN A 173 -10.64 -7.29 8.83
C ASN A 173 -9.37 -7.77 8.10
N GLY A 174 -9.51 -8.24 6.88
CA GLY A 174 -8.35 -8.78 6.16
C GLY A 174 -8.51 -8.92 4.66
N TRP A 175 -7.47 -9.41 4.04
CA TRP A 175 -7.47 -9.74 2.63
C TRP A 175 -6.51 -10.88 2.32
N PHE A 176 -6.78 -11.55 1.22
CA PHE A 176 -5.91 -12.57 0.63
C PHE A 176 -5.71 -12.24 -0.85
N ALA A 177 -4.50 -12.42 -1.37
CA ALA A 177 -4.23 -12.22 -2.79
C ALA A 177 -3.48 -13.42 -3.36
N ALA A 178 -3.99 -13.97 -4.47
CA ALA A 178 -3.33 -15.01 -5.26
C ALA A 178 -2.82 -14.41 -6.58
N ARG A 179 -1.51 -14.52 -6.82
CA ARG A 179 -0.84 -13.98 -8.01
C ARG A 179 0.24 -14.95 -8.50
N PRO A 180 0.50 -15.04 -9.85
CA PRO A 180 1.55 -15.86 -10.42
C PRO A 180 2.95 -15.29 -10.25
#